data_31415120790b6b5ac6832eee23bba58f
#
_entry.id   31415120790b6b5ac6832eee23bba58f
#
_cell.length_a   1.000
_cell.length_b   1.000
_cell.length_c   1.000
_cell.angle_alpha   90.00
_cell.angle_beta   90.00
_cell.angle_gamma   90.00
#
_symmetry.space_group_name_H-M   'P 1'
#
loop_
_entity.id
_entity.type
_entity.pdbx_description
1 polymer ?
#
loop_
_entity_poly.entity_id
_entity_poly.type
_entity_poly.pdbx_seq_one_letter_code
_entity_poly.pdbx_strand_id
1 'polypeptide(L)'
;MSATAFTLEKIEPIERETIKRVAWRLIPLLMLGYFCAYLDRSNVGMAATTMVVDLHFSNAVFGFGAGLFFLGYFLFEIPSNLILNKIGARRWIARILITWGIIASLTGFVWSEWSFYWNRIFLGLAEAGFYPGVVLYMTWWFPSYYRTRFMSIFQSASVVSLFVGPPIGGLLLYMDGVAGLHGWQWLYIMEGLPPIIMCFVTYVLLTDRPKDAAWLTEEQRTWLQARLDSELEQRESIRKFSLGQAFLTPKMWLLTGAYFGQTSGGYGLTFFMPLIVKGLGVPTGWIGLVTALPFLCAFVAMIYWGWHSDRVGERMWHLVSSYALMAGGMAVCIVIGTGHPVITMVALCLAVAGNQCISPLFWSIPSAMLTGTAAAGGIAMINAIGNLGGWLGPSLYGVMKDATGSTDISLLCLAVLPVLGAISLMVAGHDPRQERMMRRG
;
A
#
# COMPACT_ATOMS: atom_id res chain seq x y z
N MET A 1 31.55 -21.78 21.88
CA MET A 1 31.28 -20.73 22.87
C MET A 1 29.80 -20.46 22.89
N SER A 2 29.24 -20.53 24.02
CA SER A 2 27.86 -20.59 24.47
C SER A 2 26.84 -19.83 23.63
N ALA A 3 25.91 -20.56 23.02
CA ALA A 3 24.62 -20.01 22.57
C ALA A 3 23.82 -19.67 23.84
N THR A 4 23.75 -18.39 24.16
CA THR A 4 22.88 -17.90 25.21
C THR A 4 21.45 -18.17 24.78
N ALA A 5 20.82 -19.15 25.37
CA ALA A 5 19.40 -19.42 25.26
C ALA A 5 18.65 -18.11 25.58
N PHE A 6 17.88 -17.60 24.63
CA PHE A 6 16.86 -16.60 24.90
C PHE A 6 15.82 -17.26 25.82
N THR A 7 16.03 -17.13 27.11
CA THR A 7 14.99 -17.39 28.11
C THR A 7 13.83 -16.45 27.75
N LEU A 8 12.64 -17.01 27.57
CA LEU A 8 11.38 -16.27 27.54
C LEU A 8 11.29 -15.51 28.88
N GLU A 9 11.83 -14.29 28.90
CA GLU A 9 11.69 -13.39 30.03
C GLU A 9 10.19 -13.22 30.26
N LYS A 10 9.74 -13.47 31.47
CA LYS A 10 8.36 -13.19 31.88
C LYS A 10 8.12 -11.72 31.59
N ILE A 11 7.23 -11.43 30.61
CA ILE A 11 6.83 -10.06 30.25
C ILE A 11 6.35 -9.40 31.53
N GLU A 12 7.06 -8.35 32.00
CA GLU A 12 6.69 -7.63 33.20
C GLU A 12 5.30 -7.04 33.11
N PRO A 13 4.51 -7.01 34.18
CA PRO A 13 3.16 -6.47 34.18
C PRO A 13 3.11 -5.03 33.59
N ILE A 14 4.10 -4.19 33.92
CA ILE A 14 4.22 -2.82 33.43
C ILE A 14 4.41 -2.75 31.89
N GLU A 15 5.22 -3.65 31.35
CA GLU A 15 5.45 -3.76 29.91
C GLU A 15 4.14 -4.02 29.16
N ARG A 16 3.43 -5.07 29.57
CA ARG A 16 2.16 -5.50 28.97
C ARG A 16 1.11 -4.39 29.02
N GLU A 17 0.97 -3.73 30.16
CA GLU A 17 0.00 -2.66 30.35
C GLU A 17 0.35 -1.42 29.51
N THR A 18 1.63 -1.02 29.52
CA THR A 18 2.12 0.12 28.74
C THR A 18 1.92 -0.09 27.25
N ILE A 19 2.36 -1.23 26.71
CA ILE A 19 2.21 -1.55 25.29
C ILE A 19 0.74 -1.62 24.88
N LYS A 20 -0.12 -2.21 25.71
CA LYS A 20 -1.57 -2.25 25.44
C LYS A 20 -2.15 -0.83 25.39
N ARG A 21 -1.80 0.05 26.34
CA ARG A 21 -2.31 1.42 26.40
C ARG A 21 -1.83 2.26 25.19
N VAL A 22 -0.56 2.13 24.82
CA VAL A 22 0.02 2.77 23.62
C VAL A 22 -0.68 2.27 22.37
N ALA A 23 -0.84 0.97 22.22
CA ALA A 23 -1.45 0.38 21.03
C ALA A 23 -2.92 0.84 20.86
N TRP A 24 -3.74 0.77 21.90
CA TRP A 24 -5.14 1.19 21.84
C TRP A 24 -5.33 2.68 21.53
N ARG A 25 -4.36 3.52 21.91
CA ARG A 25 -4.45 4.95 21.64
C ARG A 25 -3.96 5.33 20.25
N LEU A 26 -2.88 4.70 19.77
CA LEU A 26 -2.21 5.12 18.53
C LEU A 26 -2.65 4.32 17.31
N ILE A 27 -2.77 2.99 17.42
CA ILE A 27 -3.00 2.14 16.27
C ILE A 27 -4.34 2.42 15.57
N PRO A 28 -5.50 2.55 16.26
CA PRO A 28 -6.76 2.85 15.58
C PRO A 28 -6.74 4.18 14.80
N LEU A 29 -6.08 5.21 15.37
CA LEU A 29 -5.94 6.51 14.72
C LEU A 29 -5.14 6.41 13.43
N LEU A 30 -3.99 5.73 13.50
CA LEU A 30 -3.11 5.53 12.34
C LEU A 30 -3.77 4.64 11.29
N MET A 31 -4.47 3.58 11.70
CA MET A 31 -5.24 2.71 10.80
C MET A 31 -6.32 3.48 10.05
N LEU A 32 -7.04 4.36 10.72
CA LEU A 32 -8.08 5.16 10.06
C LEU A 32 -7.48 6.11 9.02
N GLY A 33 -6.34 6.75 9.32
CA GLY A 33 -5.60 7.54 8.33
C GLY A 33 -5.15 6.71 7.14
N TYR A 34 -4.67 5.49 7.36
CA TYR A 34 -4.22 4.59 6.29
C TYR A 34 -5.37 4.00 5.48
N PHE A 35 -6.51 3.74 6.13
CA PHE A 35 -7.75 3.40 5.45
C PHE A 35 -8.18 4.50 4.48
N CYS A 36 -8.18 5.77 4.91
CA CYS A 36 -8.47 6.91 4.05
C CYS A 36 -7.51 7.02 2.87
N ALA A 37 -6.20 6.73 3.08
CA ALA A 37 -5.20 6.77 2.02
C ALA A 37 -5.48 5.75 0.91
N TYR A 38 -5.87 4.55 1.27
CA TYR A 38 -6.21 3.52 0.27
C TYR A 38 -7.60 3.70 -0.33
N LEU A 39 -8.53 4.31 0.41
CA LEU A 39 -9.82 4.73 -0.13
C LEU A 39 -9.62 5.71 -1.28
N ASP A 40 -8.83 6.76 -1.06
CA ASP A 40 -8.50 7.77 -2.07
C ASP A 40 -7.73 7.19 -3.27
N ARG A 41 -6.86 6.21 -3.06
CA ARG A 41 -6.17 5.51 -4.16
C ARG A 41 -7.11 4.64 -5.00
N SER A 42 -8.13 4.05 -4.41
CA SER A 42 -9.09 3.18 -5.12
C SER A 42 -10.22 3.95 -5.79
N ASN A 43 -10.56 5.13 -5.28
CA ASN A 43 -11.68 5.94 -5.75
C ASN A 43 -11.53 6.41 -7.21
N VAL A 44 -10.28 6.65 -7.65
CA VAL A 44 -10.01 7.08 -9.03
C VAL A 44 -10.54 6.08 -10.05
N GLY A 45 -10.47 4.78 -9.76
CA GLY A 45 -11.03 3.73 -10.61
C GLY A 45 -12.57 3.76 -10.61
N MET A 46 -13.21 4.00 -9.46
CA MET A 46 -14.67 4.13 -9.37
C MET A 46 -15.16 5.40 -10.08
N ALA A 47 -14.49 6.53 -9.86
CA ALA A 47 -14.81 7.79 -10.55
C ALA A 47 -14.69 7.67 -12.07
N ALA A 48 -13.72 6.90 -12.57
CA ALA A 48 -13.51 6.69 -13.99
C ALA A 48 -14.74 6.16 -14.73
N THR A 49 -15.62 5.41 -14.05
CA THR A 49 -16.82 4.84 -14.66
C THR A 49 -17.77 5.88 -15.26
N THR A 50 -17.74 7.11 -14.76
CA THR A 50 -18.53 8.25 -15.23
C THR A 50 -17.65 9.43 -15.66
N MET A 51 -16.62 9.78 -14.90
CA MET A 51 -15.72 10.92 -15.15
C MET A 51 -15.06 10.90 -16.53
N VAL A 52 -14.62 9.72 -17.01
CA VAL A 52 -13.97 9.58 -18.31
C VAL A 52 -14.91 9.97 -19.44
N VAL A 53 -16.20 9.65 -19.31
CA VAL A 53 -17.22 10.01 -20.30
C VAL A 53 -17.53 11.51 -20.22
N ASP A 54 -17.73 12.05 -19.03
CA ASP A 54 -18.10 13.45 -18.82
C ASP A 54 -17.02 14.42 -19.26
N LEU A 55 -15.76 14.07 -19.03
CA LEU A 55 -14.61 14.91 -19.41
C LEU A 55 -14.01 14.55 -20.76
N HIS A 56 -14.61 13.58 -21.48
CA HIS A 56 -14.11 13.08 -22.79
C HIS A 56 -12.65 12.61 -22.74
N PHE A 57 -12.23 12.01 -21.63
CA PHE A 57 -10.87 11.49 -21.48
C PHE A 57 -10.74 10.17 -22.24
N SER A 58 -9.58 9.96 -22.88
CA SER A 58 -9.20 8.64 -23.37
C SER A 58 -8.73 7.74 -22.20
N ASN A 59 -8.65 6.43 -22.43
CA ASN A 59 -8.09 5.52 -21.43
C ASN A 59 -6.61 5.80 -21.17
N ALA A 60 -5.88 6.26 -22.18
CA ALA A 60 -4.48 6.69 -22.04
C ALA A 60 -4.36 7.91 -21.13
N VAL A 61 -5.19 8.93 -21.32
CA VAL A 61 -5.26 10.13 -20.47
C VAL A 61 -5.59 9.73 -19.03
N PHE A 62 -6.59 8.88 -18.84
CA PHE A 62 -6.96 8.42 -17.52
C PHE A 62 -5.84 7.60 -16.84
N GLY A 63 -5.30 6.59 -17.53
CA GLY A 63 -4.28 5.71 -16.97
C GLY A 63 -2.98 6.45 -16.65
N PHE A 64 -2.54 7.33 -17.55
CA PHE A 64 -1.36 8.17 -17.33
C PHE A 64 -1.58 9.12 -16.16
N GLY A 65 -2.71 9.86 -16.16
CA GLY A 65 -3.04 10.82 -15.12
C GLY A 65 -3.17 10.16 -13.75
N ALA A 66 -3.92 9.06 -13.65
CA ALA A 66 -4.05 8.32 -12.39
C ALA A 66 -2.69 7.87 -11.84
N GLY A 67 -1.78 7.44 -12.72
CA GLY A 67 -0.43 7.02 -12.38
C GLY A 67 0.50 8.16 -11.94
N LEU A 68 0.29 9.41 -12.40
CA LEU A 68 1.11 10.57 -12.02
C LEU A 68 1.15 10.83 -10.51
N PHE A 69 0.17 10.34 -9.76
CA PHE A 69 0.18 10.31 -8.31
C PHE A 69 1.48 9.68 -7.77
N PHE A 70 1.89 8.53 -8.31
CA PHE A 70 3.08 7.83 -7.83
C PHE A 70 4.37 8.57 -8.14
N LEU A 71 4.40 9.34 -9.23
CA LEU A 71 5.54 10.20 -9.54
C LEU A 71 5.66 11.34 -8.50
N GLY A 72 4.56 12.02 -8.20
CA GLY A 72 4.53 13.05 -7.15
C GLY A 72 4.91 12.48 -5.78
N TYR A 73 4.38 11.31 -5.45
CA TYR A 73 4.68 10.59 -4.21
C TYR A 73 6.18 10.27 -4.09
N PHE A 74 6.77 9.69 -5.14
CA PHE A 74 8.20 9.35 -5.20
C PHE A 74 9.10 10.57 -4.97
N LEU A 75 8.80 11.70 -5.62
CA LEU A 75 9.62 12.90 -5.54
C LEU A 75 9.67 13.49 -4.13
N PHE A 76 8.60 13.38 -3.37
CA PHE A 76 8.51 14.05 -2.06
C PHE A 76 8.56 13.11 -0.85
N GLU A 77 8.61 11.80 -1.05
CA GLU A 77 8.66 10.79 0.03
C GLU A 77 9.85 11.03 0.99
N ILE A 78 11.06 11.16 0.45
CA ILE A 78 12.27 11.38 1.26
C ILE A 78 12.27 12.76 1.95
N PRO A 79 12.05 13.88 1.23
CA PRO A 79 11.95 15.20 1.86
C PRO A 79 10.91 15.24 2.98
N SER A 80 9.74 14.66 2.77
CA SER A 80 8.66 14.63 3.76
C SER A 80 9.07 13.93 5.05
N ASN A 81 9.76 12.79 4.97
CA ASN A 81 10.26 12.07 6.15
C ASN A 81 11.34 12.83 6.92
N LEU A 82 12.22 13.52 6.21
CA LEU A 82 13.24 14.36 6.86
C LEU A 82 12.59 15.51 7.63
N ILE A 83 11.55 16.12 7.07
CA ILE A 83 10.80 17.19 7.72
C ILE A 83 10.04 16.65 8.95
N LEU A 84 9.38 15.48 8.82
CA LEU A 84 8.68 14.82 9.91
C LEU A 84 9.61 14.59 11.12
N ASN A 85 10.83 14.13 10.86
CA ASN A 85 11.81 13.90 11.93
C ASN A 85 12.23 15.20 12.66
N LYS A 86 12.23 16.34 11.97
CA LYS A 86 12.59 17.65 12.53
C LYS A 86 11.43 18.33 13.26
N ILE A 87 10.22 18.29 12.69
CA ILE A 87 9.05 19.06 13.17
C ILE A 87 8.22 18.26 14.18
N GLY A 88 8.33 16.92 14.14
CA GLY A 88 7.50 15.98 14.90
C GLY A 88 6.37 15.38 14.06
N ALA A 89 5.96 14.18 14.46
CA ALA A 89 4.94 13.42 13.74
C ALA A 89 3.56 14.06 13.85
N ARG A 90 3.19 14.57 15.03
CA ARG A 90 1.90 15.20 15.29
C ARG A 90 1.57 16.32 14.30
N ARG A 91 2.49 17.26 14.13
CA ARG A 91 2.30 18.42 13.26
C ARG A 91 2.39 18.03 11.78
N TRP A 92 3.36 17.18 11.46
CA TRP A 92 3.62 16.83 10.08
C TRP A 92 2.59 15.90 9.48
N ILE A 93 2.15 14.85 10.21
CA ILE A 93 1.07 13.96 9.77
C ILE A 93 -0.26 14.73 9.66
N ALA A 94 -0.57 15.61 10.60
CA ALA A 94 -1.74 16.47 10.49
C ALA A 94 -1.69 17.36 9.24
N ARG A 95 -0.53 17.96 8.92
CA ARG A 95 -0.33 18.74 7.69
C ARG A 95 -0.54 17.86 6.44
N ILE A 96 0.01 16.63 6.41
CA ILE A 96 -0.19 15.69 5.30
C ILE A 96 -1.69 15.45 5.11
N LEU A 97 -2.40 15.10 6.16
CA LEU A 97 -3.82 14.78 6.11
C LEU A 97 -4.68 15.94 5.57
N ILE A 98 -4.47 17.18 6.03
CA ILE A 98 -5.26 18.32 5.58
C ILE A 98 -4.94 18.70 4.13
N THR A 99 -3.65 18.77 3.76
CA THR A 99 -3.26 19.13 2.40
C THR A 99 -3.69 18.09 1.38
N TRP A 100 -3.51 16.81 1.71
CA TRP A 100 -3.99 15.71 0.90
C TRP A 100 -5.51 15.72 0.78
N GLY A 101 -6.29 15.80 1.88
CA GLY A 101 -7.75 15.81 1.84
C GLY A 101 -8.32 16.96 1.02
N ILE A 102 -7.73 18.17 1.10
CA ILE A 102 -8.12 19.32 0.27
C ILE A 102 -7.86 19.02 -1.22
N ILE A 103 -6.67 18.52 -1.57
CA ILE A 103 -6.32 18.25 -2.98
C ILE A 103 -7.16 17.09 -3.52
N ALA A 104 -7.44 16.06 -2.70
CA ALA A 104 -8.34 14.97 -3.05
C ALA A 104 -9.75 15.50 -3.38
N SER A 105 -10.32 16.35 -2.52
CA SER A 105 -11.61 16.99 -2.77
C SER A 105 -11.60 17.88 -4.02
N LEU A 106 -10.49 18.58 -4.28
CA LEU A 106 -10.32 19.40 -5.48
C LEU A 106 -10.25 18.58 -6.77
N THR A 107 -9.98 17.26 -6.71
CA THR A 107 -10.09 16.38 -7.87
C THR A 107 -11.53 16.38 -8.44
N GLY A 108 -12.55 16.61 -7.61
CA GLY A 108 -13.93 16.76 -8.06
C GLY A 108 -14.18 18.00 -8.95
N PHE A 109 -13.22 18.90 -9.08
CA PHE A 109 -13.34 20.13 -9.89
C PHE A 109 -12.37 20.18 -11.07
N VAL A 110 -11.77 19.05 -11.47
CA VAL A 110 -10.95 18.98 -12.69
C VAL A 110 -11.83 19.11 -13.92
N TRP A 111 -11.33 19.83 -14.93
CA TRP A 111 -12.08 20.16 -16.16
C TRP A 111 -11.34 19.86 -17.46
N SER A 112 -10.10 19.41 -17.38
CA SER A 112 -9.24 19.10 -18.52
C SER A 112 -8.20 18.06 -18.14
N GLU A 113 -7.57 17.44 -19.15
CA GLU A 113 -6.45 16.50 -18.95
C GLU A 113 -5.34 17.13 -18.10
N TRP A 114 -4.93 18.35 -18.41
CA TRP A 114 -3.87 19.05 -17.67
C TRP A 114 -4.24 19.35 -16.22
N SER A 115 -5.51 19.74 -15.97
CA SER A 115 -5.96 19.96 -14.58
C SER A 115 -5.98 18.66 -13.80
N PHE A 116 -6.34 17.53 -14.43
CA PHE A 116 -6.27 16.20 -13.83
C PHE A 116 -4.82 15.80 -13.55
N TYR A 117 -3.90 15.96 -14.50
CA TYR A 117 -2.49 15.60 -14.34
C TYR A 117 -1.83 16.37 -13.20
N TRP A 118 -1.97 17.67 -13.14
CA TRP A 118 -1.41 18.48 -12.07
C TRP A 118 -2.04 18.16 -10.73
N ASN A 119 -3.35 17.96 -10.68
CA ASN A 119 -4.02 17.55 -9.46
C ASN A 119 -3.45 16.23 -8.92
N ARG A 120 -3.26 15.21 -9.77
CA ARG A 120 -2.69 13.92 -9.38
C ARG A 120 -1.24 14.01 -8.90
N ILE A 121 -0.42 14.86 -9.53
CA ILE A 121 0.95 15.12 -9.06
C ILE A 121 0.91 15.80 -7.68
N PHE A 122 0.13 16.85 -7.52
CA PHE A 122 0.03 17.55 -6.23
C PHE A 122 -0.57 16.66 -5.13
N LEU A 123 -1.51 15.79 -5.47
CA LEU A 123 -2.05 14.80 -4.55
C LEU A 123 -0.96 13.83 -4.06
N GLY A 124 -0.15 13.32 -4.97
CA GLY A 124 1.00 12.48 -4.65
C GLY A 124 2.02 13.20 -3.77
N LEU A 125 2.37 14.44 -4.09
CA LEU A 125 3.25 15.28 -3.25
C LEU A 125 2.67 15.52 -1.84
N ALA A 126 1.36 15.75 -1.74
CA ALA A 126 0.69 16.03 -0.47
C ALA A 126 0.60 14.81 0.44
N GLU A 127 0.31 13.61 -0.11
CA GLU A 127 0.23 12.35 0.62
C GLU A 127 1.62 11.76 0.92
N ALA A 128 2.63 12.14 0.15
CA ALA A 128 3.99 11.61 0.30
C ALA A 128 4.52 11.75 1.73
N GLY A 129 5.06 10.64 2.23
CA GLY A 129 5.58 10.58 3.60
C GLY A 129 4.57 10.18 4.65
N PHE A 130 3.28 9.96 4.34
CA PHE A 130 2.32 9.47 5.32
C PHE A 130 2.72 8.07 5.80
N TYR A 131 2.78 7.10 4.89
CA TYR A 131 3.12 5.71 5.25
C TYR A 131 4.51 5.59 5.89
N PRO A 132 5.62 6.04 5.26
CA PRO A 132 6.93 5.94 5.88
C PRO A 132 7.07 6.80 7.13
N GLY A 133 6.32 7.90 7.24
CA GLY A 133 6.23 8.70 8.45
C GLY A 133 5.58 7.96 9.61
N VAL A 134 4.51 7.21 9.35
CA VAL A 134 3.87 6.33 10.35
C VAL A 134 4.83 5.20 10.74
N VAL A 135 5.53 4.59 9.78
CA VAL A 135 6.54 3.56 10.07
C VAL A 135 7.63 4.11 11.01
N LEU A 136 8.14 5.30 10.70
CA LEU A 136 9.12 5.98 11.56
C LEU A 136 8.53 6.30 12.94
N TYR A 137 7.31 6.82 13.00
CA TYR A 137 6.62 7.12 14.25
C TYR A 137 6.43 5.88 15.12
N MET A 138 6.10 4.73 14.53
CA MET A 138 6.00 3.47 15.26
C MET A 138 7.34 3.04 15.90
N THR A 139 8.47 3.41 15.31
CA THR A 139 9.79 3.14 15.93
C THR A 139 10.03 3.95 17.20
N TRP A 140 9.33 5.06 17.37
CA TRP A 140 9.43 5.92 18.56
C TRP A 140 8.52 5.46 19.72
N TRP A 141 7.58 4.54 19.45
CA TRP A 141 6.56 4.12 20.41
C TRP A 141 6.58 2.62 20.73
N PHE A 142 7.06 1.81 19.79
CA PHE A 142 7.03 0.37 19.96
C PHE A 142 8.44 -0.22 19.95
N PRO A 143 8.83 -0.94 21.02
CA PRO A 143 10.01 -1.78 21.01
C PRO A 143 10.02 -2.78 19.86
N SER A 144 11.20 -3.19 19.40
CA SER A 144 11.40 -4.03 18.20
C SER A 144 10.55 -5.30 18.22
N TYR A 145 10.44 -5.93 19.38
CA TYR A 145 9.66 -7.15 19.60
C TYR A 145 8.18 -7.01 19.20
N TYR A 146 7.55 -5.85 19.48
CA TYR A 146 6.14 -5.60 19.22
C TYR A 146 5.88 -4.97 17.86
N ARG A 147 6.89 -4.37 17.26
CA ARG A 147 6.75 -3.51 16.06
C ARG A 147 6.16 -4.24 14.88
N THR A 148 6.62 -5.45 14.57
CA THR A 148 6.10 -6.25 13.43
C THR A 148 4.61 -6.53 13.59
N ARG A 149 4.16 -6.89 14.79
CA ARG A 149 2.74 -7.15 15.06
C ARG A 149 1.87 -5.92 14.81
N PHE A 150 2.26 -4.77 15.36
CA PHE A 150 1.47 -3.53 15.20
C PHE A 150 1.55 -2.95 13.80
N MET A 151 2.67 -3.13 13.09
CA MET A 151 2.78 -2.82 11.67
C MET A 151 1.83 -3.66 10.83
N SER A 152 1.72 -4.95 11.09
CA SER A 152 0.77 -5.82 10.37
C SER A 152 -0.68 -5.41 10.62
N ILE A 153 -1.03 -5.07 11.87
CA ILE A 153 -2.37 -4.56 12.21
C ILE A 153 -2.63 -3.23 11.48
N PHE A 154 -1.70 -2.30 11.50
CA PHE A 154 -1.81 -1.04 10.77
C PHE A 154 -2.01 -1.25 9.26
N GLN A 155 -1.21 -2.12 8.64
CA GLN A 155 -1.30 -2.41 7.21
C GLN A 155 -2.61 -3.09 6.82
N SER A 156 -3.27 -3.83 7.71
CA SER A 156 -4.56 -4.46 7.41
C SER A 156 -5.64 -3.44 7.00
N ALA A 157 -5.50 -2.18 7.44
CA ALA A 157 -6.43 -1.11 7.07
C ALA A 157 -6.46 -0.85 5.56
N SER A 158 -5.33 -1.02 4.85
CA SER A 158 -5.28 -0.86 3.39
C SER A 158 -6.11 -1.91 2.66
N VAL A 159 -6.03 -3.15 3.12
CA VAL A 159 -6.79 -4.25 2.50
C VAL A 159 -8.28 -4.10 2.76
N VAL A 160 -8.65 -3.70 3.99
CA VAL A 160 -10.05 -3.39 4.34
C VAL A 160 -10.58 -2.26 3.45
N SER A 161 -9.78 -1.21 3.22
CA SER A 161 -10.16 -0.09 2.34
C SER A 161 -10.43 -0.55 0.90
N LEU A 162 -9.64 -1.46 0.35
CA LEU A 162 -9.78 -1.93 -1.03
C LEU A 162 -11.11 -2.67 -1.29
N PHE A 163 -11.69 -3.38 -0.30
CA PHE A 163 -12.98 -4.02 -0.50
C PHE A 163 -14.17 -3.20 0.02
N VAL A 164 -13.95 -2.29 0.97
CA VAL A 164 -14.99 -1.38 1.48
C VAL A 164 -15.15 -0.14 0.58
N GLY A 165 -14.05 0.33 -0.02
CA GLY A 165 -14.03 1.53 -0.85
C GLY A 165 -14.95 1.48 -2.06
N PRO A 166 -14.88 0.47 -2.94
CA PRO A 166 -15.72 0.42 -4.12
C PRO A 166 -17.23 0.46 -3.85
N PRO A 167 -17.78 -0.24 -2.84
CA PRO A 167 -19.19 -0.06 -2.44
C PRO A 167 -19.53 1.36 -2.00
N ILE A 168 -18.67 2.01 -1.20
CA ILE A 168 -18.85 3.42 -0.79
C ILE A 168 -18.82 4.32 -2.01
N GLY A 169 -17.81 4.18 -2.88
CA GLY A 169 -17.72 4.95 -4.11
C GLY A 169 -18.93 4.75 -5.02
N GLY A 170 -19.41 3.50 -5.16
CA GLY A 170 -20.64 3.19 -5.89
C GLY A 170 -21.86 3.90 -5.35
N LEU A 171 -22.03 3.98 -4.03
CA LEU A 171 -23.12 4.72 -3.39
C LEU A 171 -23.00 6.24 -3.65
N LEU A 172 -21.79 6.79 -3.61
CA LEU A 172 -21.57 8.21 -3.85
C LEU A 172 -21.85 8.60 -5.31
N LEU A 173 -21.63 7.71 -6.27
CA LEU A 173 -22.00 7.95 -7.67
C LEU A 173 -23.52 8.14 -7.88
N TYR A 174 -24.39 7.66 -6.98
CA TYR A 174 -25.83 7.94 -7.03
C TYR A 174 -26.20 9.39 -6.69
N MET A 175 -25.26 10.17 -6.17
CA MET A 175 -25.48 11.60 -5.92
C MET A 175 -25.40 12.44 -7.20
N ASP A 176 -25.39 11.81 -8.37
CA ASP A 176 -25.40 12.50 -9.67
C ASP A 176 -26.57 13.45 -9.79
N GLY A 177 -26.28 14.71 -10.20
CA GLY A 177 -27.26 15.79 -10.28
C GLY A 177 -27.55 16.52 -8.97
N VAL A 178 -27.15 16.01 -7.81
CA VAL A 178 -27.33 16.69 -6.52
C VAL A 178 -26.48 17.98 -6.49
N ALA A 179 -27.12 19.09 -6.17
CA ALA A 179 -26.51 20.43 -6.20
C ALA A 179 -25.84 20.81 -7.54
N GLY A 180 -26.28 20.21 -8.64
CA GLY A 180 -25.74 20.46 -9.98
C GLY A 180 -24.35 19.82 -10.24
N LEU A 181 -23.91 18.93 -9.36
CA LEU A 181 -22.63 18.22 -9.49
C LEU A 181 -22.84 16.80 -10.00
N HIS A 182 -21.87 16.29 -10.75
CA HIS A 182 -21.83 14.90 -11.18
C HIS A 182 -21.49 13.95 -10.00
N GLY A 183 -21.92 12.68 -10.08
CA GLY A 183 -21.69 11.69 -9.03
C GLY A 183 -20.20 11.47 -8.74
N TRP A 184 -19.34 11.48 -9.77
CA TRP A 184 -17.89 11.37 -9.57
C TRP A 184 -17.28 12.58 -8.83
N GLN A 185 -17.87 13.77 -8.94
CA GLN A 185 -17.45 14.96 -8.18
C GLN A 185 -17.75 14.77 -6.70
N TRP A 186 -18.96 14.28 -6.37
CA TRP A 186 -19.36 13.95 -5.01
C TRP A 186 -18.47 12.89 -4.40
N LEU A 187 -18.06 11.88 -5.18
CA LEU A 187 -17.14 10.84 -4.73
C LEU A 187 -15.84 11.45 -4.20
N TYR A 188 -15.18 12.31 -4.98
CA TYR A 188 -13.94 12.95 -4.55
C TYR A 188 -14.14 13.91 -3.38
N ILE A 189 -15.21 14.72 -3.39
CA ILE A 189 -15.50 15.64 -2.30
C ILE A 189 -15.73 14.88 -0.98
N MET A 190 -16.56 13.86 -1.00
CA MET A 190 -16.93 13.12 0.20
C MET A 190 -15.80 12.23 0.74
N GLU A 191 -14.97 11.65 -0.12
CA GLU A 191 -13.84 10.84 0.31
C GLU A 191 -12.61 11.68 0.69
N GLY A 192 -12.52 12.93 0.25
CA GLY A 192 -11.51 13.88 0.70
C GLY A 192 -11.81 14.51 2.08
N LEU A 193 -13.08 14.49 2.55
CA LEU A 193 -13.45 15.03 3.87
C LEU A 193 -12.87 14.25 5.07
N PRO A 194 -12.89 12.90 5.10
CA PRO A 194 -12.34 12.14 6.21
C PRO A 194 -10.88 12.49 6.55
N PRO A 195 -9.93 12.59 5.60
CA PRO A 195 -8.57 13.04 5.90
C PRO A 195 -8.53 14.45 6.52
N ILE A 196 -9.38 15.38 6.06
CA ILE A 196 -9.47 16.74 6.63
C ILE A 196 -9.90 16.67 8.10
N ILE A 197 -10.93 15.87 8.40
CA ILE A 197 -11.39 15.68 9.79
C ILE A 197 -10.29 15.01 10.61
N MET A 198 -9.64 13.99 10.06
CA MET A 198 -8.55 13.27 10.70
C MET A 198 -7.35 14.15 11.00
N CYS A 199 -7.11 15.23 10.25
CA CYS A 199 -6.10 16.22 10.57
C CYS A 199 -6.30 16.79 11.99
N PHE A 200 -7.51 17.24 12.31
CA PHE A 200 -7.83 17.82 13.62
C PHE A 200 -7.74 16.76 14.72
N VAL A 201 -8.27 15.56 14.46
CA VAL A 201 -8.20 14.44 15.42
C VAL A 201 -6.75 14.06 15.69
N THR A 202 -5.93 13.94 14.64
CA THR A 202 -4.49 13.65 14.75
C THR A 202 -3.75 14.74 15.50
N TYR A 203 -4.02 15.99 15.18
CA TYR A 203 -3.38 17.12 15.85
C TYR A 203 -3.67 17.18 17.36
N VAL A 204 -4.85 16.75 17.79
CA VAL A 204 -5.24 16.74 19.21
C VAL A 204 -4.76 15.48 19.93
N LEU A 205 -4.90 14.30 19.31
CA LEU A 205 -4.70 13.00 19.97
C LEU A 205 -3.28 12.45 19.84
N LEU A 206 -2.56 12.76 18.75
CA LEU A 206 -1.23 12.23 18.53
C LEU A 206 -0.21 12.92 19.43
N THR A 207 0.67 12.16 20.05
CA THR A 207 1.78 12.66 20.86
C THR A 207 3.10 12.32 20.18
N ASP A 208 4.05 13.25 20.12
CA ASP A 208 5.29 13.02 19.36
C ASP A 208 6.19 11.97 19.98
N ARG A 209 6.41 12.01 21.29
CA ARG A 209 7.34 11.13 22.00
C ARG A 209 6.74 10.59 23.30
N PRO A 210 7.18 9.42 23.79
CA PRO A 210 6.71 8.86 25.06
C PRO A 210 6.86 9.81 26.25
N LYS A 211 7.96 10.57 26.30
CA LYS A 211 8.21 11.58 27.37
C LYS A 211 7.13 12.65 27.46
N ASP A 212 6.47 12.97 26.35
CA ASP A 212 5.44 14.01 26.24
C ASP A 212 4.02 13.44 26.48
N ALA A 213 3.90 12.14 26.79
CA ALA A 213 2.63 11.42 26.90
C ALA A 213 2.01 11.60 28.30
N ALA A 214 1.25 12.67 28.51
CA ALA A 214 0.53 12.91 29.76
C ALA A 214 -0.52 11.81 30.08
N TRP A 215 -0.91 11.00 29.13
CA TRP A 215 -1.86 9.89 29.28
C TRP A 215 -1.21 8.57 29.74
N LEU A 216 0.13 8.49 29.81
CA LEU A 216 0.88 7.42 30.48
C LEU A 216 1.24 7.84 31.92
N THR A 217 1.33 6.87 32.83
CA THR A 217 1.89 7.13 34.15
C THR A 217 3.38 7.42 34.05
N GLU A 218 3.95 8.05 35.05
CA GLU A 218 5.38 8.38 35.07
C GLU A 218 6.25 7.11 34.98
N GLU A 219 5.87 6.07 35.68
CA GLU A 219 6.51 4.76 35.62
C GLU A 219 6.47 4.15 34.21
N GLN A 220 5.31 4.19 33.55
CA GLN A 220 5.15 3.72 32.18
C GLN A 220 5.98 4.52 31.16
N ARG A 221 6.06 5.85 31.34
CA ARG A 221 6.90 6.72 30.50
C ARG A 221 8.37 6.40 30.63
N THR A 222 8.82 6.28 31.89
CA THR A 222 10.23 6.01 32.21
C THR A 222 10.64 4.64 31.68
N TRP A 223 9.81 3.61 31.94
CA TRP A 223 10.05 2.26 31.42
C TRP A 223 10.15 2.25 29.88
N LEU A 224 9.18 2.84 29.20
CA LEU A 224 9.12 2.84 27.73
C LEU A 224 10.32 3.59 27.12
N GLN A 225 10.64 4.77 27.67
CA GLN A 225 11.77 5.57 27.21
C GLN A 225 13.11 4.81 27.40
N ALA A 226 13.34 4.25 28.57
CA ALA A 226 14.55 3.47 28.85
C ALA A 226 14.69 2.27 27.91
N ARG A 227 13.58 1.56 27.61
CA ARG A 227 13.58 0.43 26.68
C ARG A 227 13.94 0.86 25.26
N LEU A 228 13.36 1.96 24.78
CA LEU A 228 13.63 2.49 23.43
C LEU A 228 15.05 3.03 23.30
N ASP A 229 15.56 3.71 24.32
CA ASP A 229 16.93 4.25 24.35
C ASP A 229 17.96 3.11 24.33
N SER A 230 17.75 2.06 25.12
CA SER A 230 18.64 0.89 25.10
C SER A 230 18.68 0.18 23.75
N GLU A 231 17.54 0.10 23.04
CA GLU A 231 17.50 -0.46 21.69
C GLU A 231 18.20 0.46 20.66
N LEU A 232 18.12 1.78 20.84
CA LEU A 232 18.80 2.74 19.96
C LEU A 232 20.32 2.64 20.11
N GLU A 233 20.83 2.59 21.35
CA GLU A 233 22.26 2.42 21.64
C GLU A 233 22.81 1.12 21.05
N GLN A 234 22.07 0.02 21.20
CA GLN A 234 22.45 -1.27 20.58
C GLN A 234 22.52 -1.20 19.05
N ARG A 235 21.62 -0.44 18.41
CA ARG A 235 21.63 -0.26 16.95
C ARG A 235 22.77 0.62 16.47
N GLU A 236 23.10 1.68 17.22
CA GLU A 236 24.19 2.58 16.85
C GLU A 236 25.57 1.91 16.97
N SER A 237 25.71 0.89 17.82
CA SER A 237 26.93 0.08 17.94
C SER A 237 27.16 -0.89 16.77
N ILE A 238 26.12 -1.18 15.97
CA ILE A 238 26.22 -2.05 14.79
C ILE A 238 26.75 -1.26 13.60
N ARG A 239 27.74 -1.84 12.92
CA ARG A 239 28.45 -1.24 11.78
C ARG A 239 27.50 -0.65 10.73
N LYS A 240 27.63 0.63 10.44
CA LYS A 240 26.79 1.35 9.46
C LYS A 240 27.16 0.92 8.04
N PHE A 241 26.31 0.15 7.38
CA PHE A 241 26.38 -0.02 5.93
C PHE A 241 25.90 1.27 5.24
N SER A 242 26.60 1.71 4.19
CA SER A 242 26.19 2.92 3.47
C SER A 242 25.07 2.64 2.47
N LEU A 243 24.21 3.64 2.23
CA LEU A 243 23.18 3.60 1.18
C LEU A 243 23.78 3.22 -0.19
N GLY A 244 24.99 3.72 -0.51
CA GLY A 244 25.67 3.41 -1.76
C GLY A 244 25.95 1.91 -1.96
N GLN A 245 26.21 1.16 -0.89
CA GLN A 245 26.45 -0.27 -0.98
C GLN A 245 25.17 -1.06 -1.32
N ALA A 246 24.01 -0.61 -0.86
CA ALA A 246 22.71 -1.22 -1.24
C ALA A 246 22.46 -1.05 -2.75
N PHE A 247 22.72 0.14 -3.30
CA PHE A 247 22.58 0.42 -4.74
C PHE A 247 23.55 -0.40 -5.63
N LEU A 248 24.69 -0.80 -5.11
CA LEU A 248 25.69 -1.57 -5.85
C LEU A 248 25.43 -3.08 -5.86
N THR A 249 24.44 -3.55 -5.10
CA THR A 249 24.14 -4.99 -4.97
C THR A 249 23.16 -5.44 -6.05
N PRO A 250 23.55 -6.30 -7.03
CA PRO A 250 22.65 -6.76 -8.11
C PRO A 250 21.34 -7.38 -7.59
N LYS A 251 21.41 -8.11 -6.49
CA LYS A 251 20.24 -8.75 -5.86
C LYS A 251 19.18 -7.73 -5.43
N MET A 252 19.59 -6.52 -5.01
CA MET A 252 18.66 -5.45 -4.67
C MET A 252 17.89 -4.94 -5.89
N TRP A 253 18.54 -4.83 -7.03
CA TRP A 253 17.88 -4.47 -8.29
C TRP A 253 16.89 -5.54 -8.77
N LEU A 254 17.25 -6.81 -8.60
CA LEU A 254 16.34 -7.92 -8.90
C LEU A 254 15.10 -7.91 -8.00
N LEU A 255 15.26 -7.67 -6.70
CA LEU A 255 14.13 -7.51 -5.78
C LEU A 255 13.30 -6.26 -6.12
N THR A 256 13.97 -5.17 -6.51
CA THR A 256 13.28 -3.96 -6.99
C THR A 256 12.46 -4.25 -8.26
N GLY A 257 13.01 -4.98 -9.22
CA GLY A 257 12.32 -5.43 -10.43
C GLY A 257 11.12 -6.33 -10.12
N ALA A 258 11.25 -7.23 -9.15
CA ALA A 258 10.14 -8.06 -8.69
C ALA A 258 9.00 -7.20 -8.13
N TYR A 259 9.30 -6.29 -7.20
CA TYR A 259 8.29 -5.41 -6.60
C TYR A 259 7.69 -4.45 -7.63
N PHE A 260 8.48 -3.91 -8.56
CA PHE A 260 8.02 -3.08 -9.67
C PHE A 260 7.04 -3.83 -10.58
N GLY A 261 7.31 -5.09 -10.92
CA GLY A 261 6.39 -5.93 -11.70
C GLY A 261 5.06 -6.17 -11.00
N GLN A 262 5.09 -6.45 -9.69
CA GLN A 262 3.89 -6.60 -8.87
C GLN A 262 3.07 -5.32 -8.83
N THR A 263 3.69 -4.18 -8.51
CA THR A 263 2.98 -2.91 -8.37
C THR A 263 2.42 -2.42 -9.71
N SER A 264 3.15 -2.63 -10.81
CA SER A 264 2.67 -2.28 -12.15
C SER A 264 1.41 -3.07 -12.51
N GLY A 265 1.43 -4.38 -12.40
CA GLY A 265 0.25 -5.21 -12.66
C GLY A 265 -0.89 -4.93 -11.68
N GLY A 266 -0.57 -4.78 -10.39
CA GLY A 266 -1.54 -4.56 -9.32
C GLY A 266 -2.29 -3.25 -9.44
N TYR A 267 -1.60 -2.12 -9.61
CA TYR A 267 -2.28 -0.82 -9.76
C TYR A 267 -2.95 -0.66 -11.13
N GLY A 268 -2.37 -1.22 -12.20
CA GLY A 268 -3.04 -1.27 -13.50
C GLY A 268 -4.39 -1.95 -13.40
N LEU A 269 -4.43 -3.14 -12.78
CA LEU A 269 -5.67 -3.88 -12.57
C LEU A 269 -6.62 -3.13 -11.63
N THR A 270 -6.13 -2.60 -10.51
CA THR A 270 -6.97 -1.92 -9.51
C THR A 270 -7.67 -0.68 -10.07
N PHE A 271 -6.97 0.16 -10.85
CA PHE A 271 -7.54 1.40 -11.36
C PHE A 271 -8.54 1.16 -12.50
N PHE A 272 -8.30 0.13 -13.32
CA PHE A 272 -9.22 -0.22 -14.40
C PHE A 272 -10.27 -1.27 -14.00
N MET A 273 -10.22 -1.85 -12.80
CA MET A 273 -11.16 -2.87 -12.34
C MET A 273 -12.63 -2.43 -12.46
N PRO A 274 -13.06 -1.23 -11.99
CA PRO A 274 -14.46 -0.82 -12.13
C PRO A 274 -14.89 -0.67 -13.60
N LEU A 275 -13.99 -0.23 -14.49
CA LEU A 275 -14.24 -0.13 -15.93
C LEU A 275 -14.35 -1.52 -16.58
N ILE A 276 -13.52 -2.47 -16.17
CA ILE A 276 -13.59 -3.87 -16.61
C ILE A 276 -14.94 -4.47 -16.16
N VAL A 277 -15.30 -4.29 -14.90
CA VAL A 277 -16.59 -4.78 -14.34
C VAL A 277 -17.77 -4.16 -15.07
N LYS A 278 -17.72 -2.86 -15.36
CA LYS A 278 -18.73 -2.18 -16.19
C LYS A 278 -18.82 -2.80 -17.61
N GLY A 279 -17.67 -3.13 -18.19
CA GLY A 279 -17.58 -3.79 -19.50
C GLY A 279 -18.16 -5.21 -19.55
N LEU A 280 -18.30 -5.87 -18.39
CA LEU A 280 -18.97 -7.16 -18.26
C LEU A 280 -20.51 -7.06 -18.25
N GLY A 281 -21.05 -5.84 -18.45
CA GLY A 281 -22.50 -5.59 -18.47
C GLY A 281 -23.15 -5.49 -17.09
N VAL A 282 -22.35 -5.30 -16.03
CA VAL A 282 -22.85 -5.09 -14.66
C VAL A 282 -23.57 -3.74 -14.59
N PRO A 283 -24.85 -3.69 -14.13
CA PRO A 283 -25.58 -2.44 -13.96
C PRO A 283 -24.81 -1.46 -13.07
N THR A 284 -24.88 -0.17 -13.38
CA THR A 284 -24.09 0.90 -12.71
C THR A 284 -24.21 0.83 -11.18
N GLY A 285 -25.40 0.56 -10.66
CA GLY A 285 -25.63 0.45 -9.23
C GLY A 285 -24.95 -0.71 -8.51
N TRP A 286 -24.51 -1.74 -9.25
CA TRP A 286 -23.86 -2.91 -8.70
C TRP A 286 -22.36 -2.90 -8.92
N ILE A 287 -21.83 -1.98 -9.73
CA ILE A 287 -20.39 -1.94 -10.08
C ILE A 287 -19.54 -1.91 -8.81
N GLY A 288 -19.86 -1.07 -7.83
CA GLY A 288 -19.10 -0.97 -6.59
C GLY A 288 -19.05 -2.28 -5.80
N LEU A 289 -20.20 -2.94 -5.62
CA LEU A 289 -20.29 -4.21 -4.90
C LEU A 289 -19.57 -5.33 -5.64
N VAL A 290 -19.74 -5.41 -6.98
CA VAL A 290 -19.07 -6.43 -7.79
C VAL A 290 -17.57 -6.20 -7.85
N THR A 291 -17.12 -4.95 -7.91
CA THR A 291 -15.69 -4.59 -7.85
C THR A 291 -15.05 -4.95 -6.51
N ALA A 292 -15.81 -4.98 -5.42
CA ALA A 292 -15.30 -5.36 -4.11
C ALA A 292 -15.01 -6.86 -3.97
N LEU A 293 -15.67 -7.72 -4.75
CA LEU A 293 -15.53 -9.18 -4.62
C LEU A 293 -14.10 -9.69 -4.82
N PRO A 294 -13.35 -9.28 -5.85
CA PRO A 294 -11.95 -9.67 -6.01
C PRO A 294 -11.07 -9.30 -4.80
N PHE A 295 -11.27 -8.13 -4.22
CA PHE A 295 -10.49 -7.68 -3.06
C PHE A 295 -10.89 -8.41 -1.78
N LEU A 296 -12.16 -8.76 -1.61
CA LEU A 296 -12.62 -9.60 -0.50
C LEU A 296 -12.03 -11.01 -0.58
N CYS A 297 -12.07 -11.63 -1.76
CA CYS A 297 -11.43 -12.93 -2.00
C CYS A 297 -9.92 -12.86 -1.74
N ALA A 298 -9.28 -11.79 -2.17
CA ALA A 298 -7.86 -11.56 -1.96
C ALA A 298 -7.49 -11.39 -0.48
N PHE A 299 -8.35 -10.75 0.30
CA PHE A 299 -8.17 -10.60 1.75
C PHE A 299 -8.11 -11.97 2.43
N VAL A 300 -9.07 -12.84 2.13
CA VAL A 300 -9.11 -14.21 2.68
C VAL A 300 -7.90 -15.03 2.20
N ALA A 301 -7.59 -14.95 0.90
CA ALA A 301 -6.46 -15.65 0.31
C ALA A 301 -5.13 -15.23 0.93
N MET A 302 -4.91 -13.93 1.13
CA MET A 302 -3.69 -13.38 1.73
C MET A 302 -3.44 -13.91 3.15
N ILE A 303 -4.49 -13.97 3.98
CA ILE A 303 -4.38 -14.49 5.36
C ILE A 303 -4.02 -15.98 5.34
N TYR A 304 -4.75 -16.76 4.53
CA TYR A 304 -4.51 -18.19 4.41
C TYR A 304 -3.12 -18.48 3.85
N TRP A 305 -2.72 -17.77 2.79
CA TRP A 305 -1.44 -18.01 2.10
C TRP A 305 -0.24 -17.65 2.97
N GLY A 306 -0.34 -16.54 3.72
CA GLY A 306 0.65 -16.14 4.71
C GLY A 306 0.78 -17.19 5.82
N TRP A 307 -0.33 -17.61 6.41
CA TRP A 307 -0.34 -18.66 7.43
C TRP A 307 0.24 -19.98 6.92
N HIS A 308 -0.11 -20.40 5.70
CA HIS A 308 0.40 -21.64 5.10
C HIS A 308 1.90 -21.56 4.86
N SER A 309 2.39 -20.44 4.34
CA SER A 309 3.82 -20.20 4.13
C SER A 309 4.62 -20.23 5.46
N ASP A 310 4.06 -19.64 6.54
CA ASP A 310 4.67 -19.70 7.87
C ASP A 310 4.74 -21.13 8.41
N ARG A 311 3.65 -21.89 8.25
CA ARG A 311 3.56 -23.28 8.73
C ARG A 311 4.52 -24.21 8.00
N VAL A 312 4.66 -24.05 6.69
CA VAL A 312 5.57 -24.87 5.85
C VAL A 312 7.01 -24.40 5.99
N GLY A 313 7.22 -23.12 6.35
CA GLY A 313 8.54 -22.50 6.45
C GLY A 313 9.20 -22.29 5.10
N GLU A 314 8.39 -22.01 4.06
CA GLU A 314 8.85 -21.79 2.70
C GLU A 314 8.23 -20.48 2.17
N ARG A 315 9.04 -19.61 1.59
CA ARG A 315 8.63 -18.29 1.10
C ARG A 315 8.69 -18.15 -0.41
N MET A 316 9.72 -18.73 -1.03
CA MET A 316 10.03 -18.48 -2.43
C MET A 316 8.96 -19.03 -3.37
N TRP A 317 8.55 -20.28 -3.19
CA TRP A 317 7.53 -20.90 -4.03
C TRP A 317 6.13 -20.34 -3.78
N HIS A 318 5.85 -19.89 -2.54
CA HIS A 318 4.62 -19.15 -2.23
C HIS A 318 4.57 -17.82 -2.97
N LEU A 319 5.70 -17.12 -3.09
CA LEU A 319 5.80 -15.89 -3.88
C LEU A 319 5.66 -16.18 -5.38
N VAL A 320 6.42 -17.12 -5.91
CA VAL A 320 6.36 -17.48 -7.34
C VAL A 320 4.96 -17.90 -7.74
N SER A 321 4.29 -18.74 -6.93
CA SER A 321 2.90 -19.15 -7.18
C SER A 321 1.91 -17.98 -7.07
N SER A 322 2.16 -16.99 -6.20
CA SER A 322 1.34 -15.78 -6.13
C SER A 322 1.48 -14.91 -7.40
N TYR A 323 2.69 -14.75 -7.92
CA TYR A 323 2.91 -14.10 -9.22
C TYR A 323 2.27 -14.88 -10.37
N ALA A 324 2.40 -16.21 -10.36
CA ALA A 324 1.79 -17.08 -11.37
C ALA A 324 0.25 -17.01 -11.31
N LEU A 325 -0.33 -16.94 -10.10
CA LEU A 325 -1.77 -16.77 -9.91
C LEU A 325 -2.25 -15.42 -10.43
N MET A 326 -1.49 -14.35 -10.18
CA MET A 326 -1.79 -13.02 -10.68
C MET A 326 -1.78 -12.97 -12.21
N ALA A 327 -0.68 -13.40 -12.83
CA ALA A 327 -0.53 -13.41 -14.27
C ALA A 327 -1.50 -14.40 -14.95
N GLY A 328 -1.68 -15.59 -14.36
CA GLY A 328 -2.60 -16.61 -14.84
C GLY A 328 -4.06 -16.17 -14.80
N GLY A 329 -4.49 -15.50 -13.73
CA GLY A 329 -5.82 -14.91 -13.64
C GLY A 329 -6.06 -13.88 -14.75
N MET A 330 -5.09 -13.00 -15.00
CA MET A 330 -5.16 -12.06 -16.13
C MET A 330 -5.22 -12.81 -17.48
N ALA A 331 -4.40 -13.84 -17.67
CA ALA A 331 -4.38 -14.65 -18.89
C ALA A 331 -5.73 -15.36 -19.14
N VAL A 332 -6.38 -15.87 -18.10
CA VAL A 332 -7.73 -16.44 -18.22
C VAL A 332 -8.74 -15.38 -18.64
N CYS A 333 -8.67 -14.15 -18.10
CA CYS A 333 -9.53 -13.05 -18.55
C CYS A 333 -9.36 -12.76 -20.05
N ILE A 334 -8.13 -12.85 -20.57
CA ILE A 334 -7.81 -12.64 -21.99
C ILE A 334 -8.45 -13.71 -22.87
N VAL A 335 -8.33 -14.99 -22.48
CA VAL A 335 -8.83 -16.11 -23.27
C VAL A 335 -10.36 -16.16 -23.28
N ILE A 336 -10.99 -15.85 -22.14
CA ILE A 336 -12.45 -15.91 -21.96
C ILE A 336 -13.12 -14.63 -22.48
N GLY A 337 -12.44 -13.49 -22.39
CA GLY A 337 -12.99 -12.20 -22.77
C GLY A 337 -14.22 -11.81 -21.95
N THR A 338 -15.05 -10.93 -22.52
CA THR A 338 -16.30 -10.47 -21.89
C THR A 338 -17.50 -11.42 -22.13
N GLY A 339 -17.32 -12.47 -22.94
CA GLY A 339 -18.40 -13.39 -23.30
C GLY A 339 -18.94 -14.26 -22.15
N HIS A 340 -18.14 -14.44 -21.10
CA HIS A 340 -18.51 -15.24 -19.93
C HIS A 340 -18.26 -14.47 -18.63
N PRO A 341 -19.11 -13.50 -18.25
CA PRO A 341 -18.86 -12.57 -17.13
C PRO A 341 -18.50 -13.23 -15.82
N VAL A 342 -19.14 -14.35 -15.49
CA VAL A 342 -18.88 -15.09 -14.23
C VAL A 342 -17.46 -15.67 -14.20
N ILE A 343 -17.04 -16.30 -15.32
CA ILE A 343 -15.69 -16.89 -15.39
C ILE A 343 -14.63 -15.80 -15.36
N THR A 344 -14.86 -14.71 -16.08
CA THR A 344 -13.96 -13.55 -16.07
C THR A 344 -13.86 -12.95 -14.66
N MET A 345 -14.98 -12.86 -13.92
CA MET A 345 -14.95 -12.38 -12.53
C MET A 345 -14.17 -13.32 -11.60
N VAL A 346 -14.32 -14.65 -11.74
CA VAL A 346 -13.51 -15.60 -10.99
C VAL A 346 -12.02 -15.44 -11.31
N ALA A 347 -11.68 -15.27 -12.58
CA ALA A 347 -10.31 -15.03 -13.01
C ALA A 347 -9.73 -13.72 -12.44
N LEU A 348 -10.54 -12.65 -12.38
CA LEU A 348 -10.17 -11.40 -11.70
C LEU A 348 -9.96 -11.61 -10.20
N CYS A 349 -10.79 -12.40 -9.53
CA CYS A 349 -10.59 -12.76 -8.12
C CYS A 349 -9.24 -13.45 -7.92
N LEU A 350 -8.87 -14.39 -8.80
CA LEU A 350 -7.57 -15.07 -8.74
C LEU A 350 -6.41 -14.12 -8.99
N ALA A 351 -6.54 -13.22 -9.98
CA ALA A 351 -5.51 -12.21 -10.28
C ALA A 351 -5.25 -11.28 -9.09
N VAL A 352 -6.32 -10.75 -8.48
CA VAL A 352 -6.20 -9.85 -7.31
C VAL A 352 -5.71 -10.61 -6.08
N ALA A 353 -6.16 -11.85 -5.87
CA ALA A 353 -5.66 -12.72 -4.80
C ALA A 353 -4.15 -12.96 -4.93
N GLY A 354 -3.68 -13.30 -6.12
CA GLY A 354 -2.25 -13.42 -6.41
C GLY A 354 -1.48 -12.15 -6.04
N ASN A 355 -1.94 -10.99 -6.51
CA ASN A 355 -1.32 -9.70 -6.21
C ASN A 355 -1.22 -9.41 -4.70
N GLN A 356 -2.30 -9.62 -3.94
CA GLN A 356 -2.32 -9.30 -2.51
C GLN A 356 -1.52 -10.31 -1.67
N CYS A 357 -1.39 -11.57 -2.10
CA CYS A 357 -0.55 -12.56 -1.44
C CYS A 357 0.95 -12.26 -1.55
N ILE A 358 1.38 -11.50 -2.58
CA ILE A 358 2.81 -11.18 -2.79
C ILE A 358 3.34 -10.28 -1.66
N SER A 359 2.65 -9.18 -1.34
CA SER A 359 3.19 -8.14 -0.45
C SER A 359 3.66 -8.63 0.92
N PRO A 360 2.88 -9.38 1.71
CA PRO A 360 3.31 -9.82 3.04
C PRO A 360 4.49 -10.79 2.99
N LEU A 361 4.55 -11.63 1.94
CA LEU A 361 5.63 -12.59 1.76
C LEU A 361 6.91 -11.93 1.23
N PHE A 362 6.76 -10.99 0.31
CA PHE A 362 7.88 -10.31 -0.35
C PHE A 362 8.76 -9.55 0.64
N TRP A 363 8.16 -8.75 1.52
CA TRP A 363 8.90 -7.91 2.45
C TRP A 363 9.71 -8.69 3.49
N SER A 364 9.40 -9.96 3.70
CA SER A 364 10.20 -10.83 4.56
C SER A 364 11.60 -11.12 3.98
N ILE A 365 11.76 -11.12 2.64
CA ILE A 365 13.02 -11.45 1.98
C ILE A 365 14.07 -10.34 2.16
N PRO A 366 13.84 -9.07 1.74
CA PRO A 366 14.82 -8.02 1.96
C PRO A 366 15.10 -7.75 3.44
N SER A 367 14.10 -7.93 4.32
CA SER A 367 14.27 -7.77 5.76
C SER A 367 15.19 -8.83 6.38
N ALA A 368 15.19 -10.06 5.85
CA ALA A 368 16.06 -11.14 6.32
C ALA A 368 17.50 -11.05 5.75
N MET A 369 17.65 -10.43 4.57
CA MET A 369 18.96 -10.32 3.90
C MET A 369 19.79 -9.14 4.39
N LEU A 370 19.15 -8.08 4.84
CA LEU A 370 19.78 -6.81 5.14
C LEU A 370 19.71 -6.56 6.64
N THR A 371 20.85 -6.21 7.23
CA THR A 371 20.95 -5.84 8.66
C THR A 371 21.34 -4.37 8.82
N GLY A 372 20.89 -3.75 9.91
CA GLY A 372 21.28 -2.38 10.27
C GLY A 372 20.78 -1.32 9.28
N THR A 373 21.61 -0.33 8.98
CA THR A 373 21.27 0.80 8.10
C THR A 373 21.16 0.43 6.61
N ALA A 374 21.81 -0.67 6.18
CA ALA A 374 21.64 -1.19 4.82
C ALA A 374 20.25 -1.74 4.57
N ALA A 375 19.61 -2.33 5.60
CA ALA A 375 18.22 -2.78 5.51
C ALA A 375 17.29 -1.61 5.24
N ALA A 376 17.43 -0.52 5.98
CA ALA A 376 16.60 0.68 5.79
C ALA A 376 16.78 1.28 4.38
N GLY A 377 18.02 1.40 3.90
CA GLY A 377 18.30 1.95 2.57
C GLY A 377 17.84 1.06 1.42
N GLY A 378 18.06 -0.26 1.52
CA GLY A 378 17.63 -1.20 0.51
C GLY A 378 16.10 -1.33 0.44
N ILE A 379 15.42 -1.39 1.58
CA ILE A 379 13.95 -1.41 1.65
C ILE A 379 13.38 -0.11 1.06
N ALA A 380 13.97 1.06 1.40
CA ALA A 380 13.55 2.34 0.85
C ALA A 380 13.73 2.40 -0.67
N MET A 381 14.84 1.90 -1.20
CA MET A 381 15.10 1.80 -2.65
C MET A 381 14.05 0.94 -3.35
N ILE A 382 13.81 -0.28 -2.83
CA ILE A 382 12.82 -1.20 -3.39
C ILE A 382 11.44 -0.53 -3.39
N ASN A 383 11.06 0.09 -2.28
CA ASN A 383 9.76 0.74 -2.14
C ASN A 383 9.60 1.92 -3.10
N ALA A 384 10.58 2.83 -3.11
CA ALA A 384 10.50 4.04 -3.89
C ALA A 384 10.48 3.75 -5.41
N ILE A 385 11.43 2.95 -5.90
CA ILE A 385 11.50 2.61 -7.33
C ILE A 385 10.37 1.64 -7.70
N GLY A 386 10.09 0.66 -6.86
CA GLY A 386 9.02 -0.30 -7.12
C GLY A 386 7.63 0.34 -7.23
N ASN A 387 7.34 1.36 -6.41
CA ASN A 387 6.07 2.09 -6.47
C ASN A 387 5.89 2.90 -7.77
N LEU A 388 6.97 3.21 -8.51
CA LEU A 388 6.84 3.80 -9.86
C LEU A 388 6.13 2.85 -10.85
N GLY A 389 6.07 1.56 -10.55
CA GLY A 389 5.20 0.62 -11.26
C GLY A 389 3.73 1.03 -11.25
N GLY A 390 3.29 1.70 -10.18
CA GLY A 390 1.95 2.27 -10.09
C GLY A 390 1.65 3.38 -11.13
N TRP A 391 2.68 4.01 -11.69
CA TRP A 391 2.54 4.90 -12.84
C TRP A 391 2.59 4.11 -14.16
N LEU A 392 3.52 3.18 -14.31
CA LEU A 392 3.70 2.44 -15.57
C LEU A 392 2.47 1.56 -15.88
N GLY A 393 1.97 0.80 -14.92
CA GLY A 393 0.90 -0.17 -15.14
C GLY A 393 -0.38 0.44 -15.71
N PRO A 394 -0.99 1.41 -15.03
CA PRO A 394 -2.19 2.08 -15.54
C PRO A 394 -1.95 2.80 -16.86
N SER A 395 -0.77 3.45 -17.04
CA SER A 395 -0.40 4.12 -18.29
C SER A 395 -0.35 3.13 -19.45
N LEU A 396 0.32 2.00 -19.25
CA LEU A 396 0.43 0.94 -20.26
C LEU A 396 -0.94 0.38 -20.64
N TYR A 397 -1.78 0.07 -19.64
CA TYR A 397 -3.13 -0.42 -19.88
C TYR A 397 -3.95 0.58 -20.71
N GLY A 398 -3.95 1.86 -20.32
CA GLY A 398 -4.72 2.90 -21.00
C GLY A 398 -4.29 3.10 -22.45
N VAL A 399 -2.97 3.19 -22.70
CA VAL A 399 -2.41 3.34 -24.05
C VAL A 399 -2.76 2.13 -24.93
N MET A 400 -2.62 0.91 -24.41
CA MET A 400 -2.96 -0.31 -25.16
C MET A 400 -4.47 -0.38 -25.46
N LYS A 401 -5.31 0.03 -24.51
CA LYS A 401 -6.75 0.06 -24.69
C LYS A 401 -7.18 1.02 -25.79
N ASP A 402 -6.59 2.21 -25.85
CA ASP A 402 -6.90 3.19 -26.92
C ASP A 402 -6.33 2.76 -28.26
N ALA A 403 -5.10 2.21 -28.28
CA ALA A 403 -4.47 1.79 -29.53
C ALA A 403 -5.14 0.58 -30.19
N THR A 404 -5.69 -0.34 -29.42
CA THR A 404 -6.21 -1.61 -29.91
C THR A 404 -7.74 -1.75 -29.80
N GLY A 405 -8.39 -0.90 -28.99
CA GLY A 405 -9.81 -1.04 -28.62
C GLY A 405 -10.07 -2.28 -27.72
N SER A 406 -9.05 -3.11 -27.42
CA SER A 406 -9.20 -4.40 -26.78
C SER A 406 -8.79 -4.32 -25.30
N THR A 407 -9.68 -4.78 -24.42
CA THR A 407 -9.38 -5.04 -23.00
C THR A 407 -8.39 -6.19 -22.86
N ASP A 408 -8.50 -7.21 -23.72
CA ASP A 408 -7.70 -8.42 -23.64
C ASP A 408 -6.22 -8.13 -23.92
N ILE A 409 -5.92 -7.35 -24.95
CA ILE A 409 -4.55 -6.92 -25.27
C ILE A 409 -3.99 -6.05 -24.16
N SER A 410 -4.79 -5.15 -23.58
CA SER A 410 -4.36 -4.31 -22.47
C SER A 410 -4.02 -5.14 -21.23
N LEU A 411 -4.85 -6.16 -20.92
CA LEU A 411 -4.58 -7.11 -19.83
C LEU A 411 -3.35 -7.99 -20.13
N LEU A 412 -3.13 -8.38 -21.39
CA LEU A 412 -1.95 -9.14 -21.78
C LEU A 412 -0.66 -8.35 -21.51
N CYS A 413 -0.61 -7.10 -21.98
CA CYS A 413 0.53 -6.23 -21.73
C CYS A 413 0.77 -6.03 -20.23
N LEU A 414 -0.31 -5.90 -19.46
CA LEU A 414 -0.22 -5.77 -18.01
C LEU A 414 0.26 -7.08 -17.34
N ALA A 415 -0.18 -8.25 -17.81
CA ALA A 415 0.20 -9.56 -17.27
C ALA A 415 1.68 -9.91 -17.48
N VAL A 416 2.33 -9.35 -18.49
CA VAL A 416 3.77 -9.53 -18.73
C VAL A 416 4.59 -8.98 -17.55
N LEU A 417 4.15 -7.89 -16.90
CA LEU A 417 4.92 -7.22 -15.85
C LEU A 417 5.09 -8.09 -14.58
N PRO A 418 4.05 -8.73 -14.01
CA PRO A 418 4.26 -9.68 -12.91
C PRO A 418 5.02 -10.94 -13.33
N VAL A 419 4.95 -11.39 -14.59
CA VAL A 419 5.80 -12.49 -15.09
C VAL A 419 7.28 -12.08 -15.04
N LEU A 420 7.63 -10.90 -15.53
CA LEU A 420 8.98 -10.36 -15.42
C LEU A 420 9.41 -10.19 -13.96
N GLY A 421 8.48 -9.78 -13.09
CA GLY A 421 8.69 -9.71 -11.65
C GLY A 421 9.01 -11.07 -11.03
N ALA A 422 8.27 -12.11 -11.41
CA ALA A 422 8.54 -13.49 -10.98
C ALA A 422 9.91 -13.99 -11.44
N ILE A 423 10.27 -13.74 -12.70
CA ILE A 423 11.58 -14.10 -13.25
C ILE A 423 12.69 -13.38 -12.49
N SER A 424 12.53 -12.08 -12.26
CA SER A 424 13.48 -11.27 -11.49
C SER A 424 13.68 -11.83 -10.08
N LEU A 425 12.59 -12.24 -9.42
CA LEU A 425 12.61 -12.87 -8.10
C LEU A 425 13.36 -14.22 -8.14
N MET A 426 13.08 -15.08 -9.12
CA MET A 426 13.75 -16.38 -9.28
C MET A 426 15.24 -16.21 -9.54
N VAL A 427 15.65 -15.24 -10.37
CA VAL A 427 17.07 -14.92 -10.63
C VAL A 427 17.76 -14.36 -9.38
N ALA A 428 17.04 -13.59 -8.54
CA ALA A 428 17.56 -13.11 -7.25
C ALA A 428 17.97 -14.27 -6.33
N GLY A 429 17.35 -15.42 -6.54
CA GLY A 429 17.72 -16.68 -5.92
C GLY A 429 17.24 -16.82 -4.47
N HIS A 430 17.21 -18.06 -4.07
CA HIS A 430 16.76 -18.55 -2.76
C HIS A 430 17.97 -18.83 -1.87
N ASP A 431 17.92 -18.42 -0.60
CA ASP A 431 18.89 -18.82 0.40
C ASP A 431 18.25 -19.78 1.44
N PRO A 432 18.50 -21.10 1.29
CA PRO A 432 17.91 -22.09 2.20
C PRO A 432 18.35 -21.94 3.66
N ARG A 433 19.43 -21.17 3.93
CA ARG A 433 19.87 -20.90 5.31
C ARG A 433 18.96 -19.91 6.01
N GLN A 434 18.45 -18.92 5.26
CA GLN A 434 17.52 -17.93 5.79
C GLN A 434 16.16 -18.56 6.17
N GLU A 435 15.65 -19.47 5.37
CA GLU A 435 14.41 -20.20 5.70
C GLU A 435 14.56 -21.10 6.91
N ARG A 436 15.73 -21.73 7.08
CA ARG A 436 16.02 -22.56 8.27
C ARG A 436 16.06 -21.73 9.55
N MET A 437 16.49 -20.47 9.51
CA MET A 437 16.45 -19.58 10.65
C MET A 437 15.02 -19.17 11.02
N MET A 438 14.14 -18.97 10.04
CA MET A 438 12.72 -18.67 10.26
C MET A 438 11.91 -19.84 10.85
N ARG A 439 12.34 -21.10 10.62
CA ARG A 439 11.71 -22.29 11.21
C ARG A 439 12.03 -22.49 12.68
N ARG A 440 13.03 -21.79 13.23
CA ARG A 440 13.52 -21.95 14.61
C ARG A 440 13.09 -20.83 15.58
N GLY A 441 12.42 -19.80 15.09
CA GLY A 441 11.79 -18.73 15.86
C GLY A 441 10.29 -18.90 15.90
#